data_335501d533214831fc7ccff01d5bcf3e
#
_entry.id   335501d533214831fc7ccff01d5bcf3e
#
_cell.length_a   1.000
_cell.length_b   1.000
_cell.length_c   1.000
_cell.angle_alpha   90.00
_cell.angle_beta   90.00
_cell.angle_gamma   90.00
#
_symmetry.space_group_name_H-M   'P 1'
#
loop_
_entity.id
_entity.type
_entity.pdbx_description
1 polymer ?
#
loop_
_entity_poly.entity_id
_entity_poly.type
_entity_poly.pdbx_seq_one_letter_code
_entity_poly.pdbx_strand_id
1 'polypeptide(L)'
;KLRKFAPMGSALCFPVEALCFWALGVACLHVHGKKSLNYARRAMFVYGDDIIVRGGNSKYLLEQFHYYGLKFNKAKCCYTGSFRESCGCDAYKGHDISSIKIKKLPPTNRTDGQGFVSWMALANRLFQSCYYRTAEYATKRITRIWGASSL
;
A
#
# COMPACT_ATOMS: atom_id res chain seq x y z
N LYS A 1 -32.78 2.13 4.81
CA LYS A 1 -32.47 0.96 3.98
C LYS A 1 -31.13 1.21 3.30
N LEU A 2 -30.11 0.40 3.61
CA LEU A 2 -28.79 0.50 2.99
C LEU A 2 -28.90 0.12 1.51
N ARG A 3 -28.33 0.95 0.62
CA ARG A 3 -28.30 0.71 -0.84
C ARG A 3 -26.92 0.24 -1.32
N LYS A 4 -25.93 0.15 -0.43
CA LYS A 4 -24.55 -0.30 -0.71
C LYS A 4 -24.22 -1.52 0.12
N PHE A 5 -23.57 -2.49 -0.49
CA PHE A 5 -23.16 -3.74 0.18
C PHE A 5 -21.99 -3.53 1.14
N ALA A 6 -21.09 -2.61 0.86
CA ALA A 6 -19.81 -2.44 1.54
C ALA A 6 -19.80 -1.23 2.50
N PRO A 7 -20.34 -1.35 3.73
CA PRO A 7 -20.14 -0.32 4.74
C PRO A 7 -18.70 -0.41 5.27
N MET A 8 -18.02 0.72 5.33
CA MET A 8 -16.68 0.81 5.93
C MET A 8 -16.73 0.28 7.38
N GLY A 9 -15.77 -0.56 7.74
CA GLY A 9 -15.68 -1.19 9.07
C GLY A 9 -16.36 -2.55 9.21
N SER A 10 -17.03 -3.07 8.18
CA SER A 10 -17.50 -4.46 8.18
C SER A 10 -16.33 -5.42 7.98
N ALA A 11 -16.21 -6.43 8.86
CA ALA A 11 -15.13 -7.43 8.78
C ALA A 11 -15.14 -8.23 7.46
N LEU A 12 -16.29 -8.39 6.81
CA LEU A 12 -16.44 -9.14 5.57
C LEU A 12 -16.28 -8.25 4.31
N CYS A 13 -16.38 -6.93 4.45
CA CYS A 13 -16.36 -6.03 3.30
C CYS A 13 -15.06 -6.18 2.51
N PHE A 14 -13.93 -6.03 3.17
CA PHE A 14 -12.60 -6.05 2.56
C PHE A 14 -12.28 -7.37 1.83
N PRO A 15 -12.43 -8.58 2.44
CA PRO A 15 -12.12 -9.82 1.74
C PRO A 15 -13.10 -10.13 0.60
N VAL A 16 -14.38 -9.79 0.75
CA VAL A 16 -15.38 -10.01 -0.31
C VAL A 16 -15.12 -9.07 -1.49
N GLU A 17 -14.83 -7.80 -1.24
CA GLU A 17 -14.47 -6.82 -2.27
C GLU A 17 -13.23 -7.26 -3.06
N ALA A 18 -12.16 -7.63 -2.35
CA ALA A 18 -10.93 -8.13 -2.96
C ALA A 18 -11.18 -9.38 -3.82
N LEU A 19 -12.00 -10.33 -3.34
CA LEU A 19 -12.36 -11.53 -4.11
C LEU A 19 -13.16 -11.19 -5.36
N CYS A 20 -14.13 -10.27 -5.27
CA CYS A 20 -14.94 -9.84 -6.39
C CYS A 20 -14.08 -9.15 -7.46
N PHE A 21 -13.19 -8.24 -7.08
CA PHE A 21 -12.30 -7.55 -8.03
C PHE A 21 -11.28 -8.51 -8.64
N TRP A 22 -10.76 -9.45 -7.86
CA TRP A 22 -9.88 -10.49 -8.40
C TRP A 22 -10.59 -11.37 -9.41
N ALA A 23 -11.78 -11.89 -9.08
CA ALA A 23 -12.55 -12.74 -9.99
C ALA A 23 -12.93 -12.01 -11.28
N LEU A 24 -13.40 -10.76 -11.17
CA LEU A 24 -13.75 -9.92 -12.31
C LEU A 24 -12.52 -9.63 -13.19
N GLY A 25 -11.38 -9.28 -12.58
CA GLY A 25 -10.14 -9.04 -13.31
C GLY A 25 -9.62 -10.29 -14.04
N VAL A 26 -9.67 -11.45 -13.38
CA VAL A 26 -9.30 -12.74 -14.00
C VAL A 26 -10.23 -13.04 -15.19
N ALA A 27 -11.54 -12.83 -15.06
CA ALA A 27 -12.50 -13.00 -16.15
C ALA A 27 -12.19 -12.05 -17.31
N CYS A 28 -11.92 -10.78 -17.03
CA CYS A 28 -11.56 -9.80 -18.07
C CYS A 28 -10.28 -10.22 -18.83
N LEU A 29 -9.24 -10.68 -18.12
CA LEU A 29 -8.02 -11.15 -18.77
C LEU A 29 -8.24 -12.42 -19.59
N HIS A 30 -9.07 -13.33 -19.10
CA HIS A 30 -9.36 -14.57 -19.80
C HIS A 30 -10.19 -14.31 -21.07
N VAL A 31 -11.29 -13.60 -20.95
CA VAL A 31 -12.25 -13.40 -22.05
C VAL A 31 -11.74 -12.35 -23.05
N HIS A 32 -11.45 -11.14 -22.58
CA HIS A 32 -11.08 -10.01 -23.45
C HIS A 32 -9.58 -9.99 -23.77
N GLY A 33 -8.74 -10.39 -22.81
CA GLY A 33 -7.29 -10.49 -23.01
C GLY A 33 -6.85 -11.78 -23.71
N LYS A 34 -7.75 -12.74 -23.94
CA LYS A 34 -7.48 -14.06 -24.51
C LYS A 34 -6.33 -14.79 -23.81
N LYS A 35 -6.20 -14.59 -22.49
CA LYS A 35 -5.17 -15.23 -21.68
C LYS A 35 -5.68 -16.56 -21.13
N SER A 36 -4.78 -17.55 -20.97
CA SER A 36 -5.17 -18.77 -20.28
C SER A 36 -5.62 -18.47 -18.84
N LEU A 37 -6.54 -19.24 -18.30
CA LEU A 37 -7.04 -19.06 -16.94
C LEU A 37 -5.91 -19.10 -15.91
N ASN A 38 -4.95 -20.01 -16.09
CA ASN A 38 -3.79 -20.11 -15.21
C ASN A 38 -2.89 -18.87 -15.23
N TYR A 39 -2.70 -18.27 -16.40
CA TYR A 39 -1.99 -17.00 -16.51
C TYR A 39 -2.77 -15.88 -15.83
N ALA A 40 -4.06 -15.72 -16.15
CA ALA A 40 -4.91 -14.66 -15.64
C ALA A 40 -4.93 -14.66 -14.10
N ARG A 41 -5.09 -15.83 -13.47
CA ARG A 41 -5.07 -15.97 -12.00
C ARG A 41 -3.75 -15.56 -11.36
N ARG A 42 -2.61 -15.80 -12.02
CA ARG A 42 -1.27 -15.44 -11.53
C ARG A 42 -0.87 -13.99 -11.89
N ALA A 43 -1.59 -13.37 -12.80
CA ALA A 43 -1.32 -12.00 -13.25
C ALA A 43 -2.08 -10.95 -12.45
N MET A 44 -3.03 -11.37 -11.58
CA MET A 44 -3.90 -10.50 -10.79
C MET A 44 -3.57 -10.62 -9.31
N PHE A 45 -3.34 -9.47 -8.67
CA PHE A 45 -3.19 -9.33 -7.22
C PHE A 45 -4.13 -8.21 -6.76
N VAL A 46 -4.89 -8.45 -5.69
CA VAL A 46 -5.89 -7.51 -5.19
C VAL A 46 -5.78 -7.41 -3.68
N TYR A 47 -5.80 -6.19 -3.18
CA TYR A 47 -5.83 -5.89 -1.76
C TYR A 47 -6.85 -4.76 -1.50
N GLY A 48 -8.07 -5.16 -1.12
CA GLY A 48 -9.21 -4.23 -1.04
C GLY A 48 -9.54 -3.66 -2.40
N ASP A 49 -9.44 -2.34 -2.53
CA ASP A 49 -9.64 -1.57 -3.76
C ASP A 49 -8.39 -1.43 -4.63
N ASP A 50 -7.21 -1.80 -4.10
CA ASP A 50 -5.97 -1.78 -4.86
C ASP A 50 -5.82 -3.02 -5.75
N ILE A 51 -5.61 -2.78 -7.04
CA ILE A 51 -5.45 -3.84 -8.05
C ILE A 51 -4.08 -3.72 -8.71
N ILE A 52 -3.27 -4.78 -8.61
CA ILE A 52 -2.02 -4.92 -9.34
C ILE A 52 -2.20 -5.96 -10.42
N VAL A 53 -1.89 -5.61 -11.65
CA VAL A 53 -1.95 -6.50 -12.80
C VAL A 53 -0.64 -6.55 -13.56
N ARG A 54 -0.17 -7.76 -13.88
CA ARG A 54 1.12 -7.98 -14.55
C ARG A 54 1.09 -7.54 -16.02
N GLY A 55 2.14 -6.82 -16.43
CA GLY A 55 2.62 -6.71 -17.81
C GLY A 55 1.60 -6.24 -18.85
N GLY A 56 1.27 -4.93 -18.91
CA GLY A 56 0.47 -4.35 -19.99
C GLY A 56 -0.99 -4.81 -20.08
N ASN A 57 -1.45 -5.62 -19.11
CA ASN A 57 -2.81 -6.14 -19.08
C ASN A 57 -3.84 -5.14 -18.51
N SER A 58 -3.39 -4.02 -17.95
CA SER A 58 -4.25 -2.99 -17.34
C SER A 58 -5.31 -2.46 -18.30
N LYS A 59 -5.01 -2.39 -19.59
CA LYS A 59 -5.96 -1.94 -20.62
C LYS A 59 -7.26 -2.72 -20.61
N TYR A 60 -7.22 -4.04 -20.44
CA TYR A 60 -8.42 -4.88 -20.42
C TYR A 60 -9.32 -4.59 -19.21
N LEU A 61 -8.73 -4.30 -18.06
CA LEU A 61 -9.46 -3.92 -16.86
C LEU A 61 -10.06 -2.52 -17.02
N LEU A 62 -9.26 -1.55 -17.49
CA LEU A 62 -9.70 -0.17 -17.71
C LEU A 62 -10.87 -0.07 -18.71
N GLU A 63 -10.87 -0.92 -19.73
CA GLU A 63 -11.93 -0.98 -20.73
C GLU A 63 -13.20 -1.68 -20.25
N GLN A 64 -13.05 -2.70 -19.40
CA GLN A 64 -14.20 -3.58 -19.08
C GLN A 64 -14.88 -3.24 -17.75
N PHE A 65 -14.16 -2.77 -16.74
CA PHE A 65 -14.73 -2.57 -15.40
C PHE A 65 -15.86 -1.56 -15.36
N HIS A 66 -15.89 -0.58 -16.27
CA HIS A 66 -16.95 0.41 -16.31
C HIS A 66 -18.34 -0.21 -16.68
N TYR A 67 -18.37 -1.31 -17.46
CA TYR A 67 -19.61 -2.03 -17.76
C TYR A 67 -20.23 -2.66 -16.51
N TYR A 68 -19.45 -2.87 -15.47
CA TYR A 68 -19.90 -3.39 -14.18
C TYR A 68 -20.16 -2.28 -13.15
N GLY A 69 -20.22 -1.02 -13.59
CA GLY A 69 -20.48 0.14 -12.73
C GLY A 69 -19.27 0.59 -11.90
N LEU A 70 -18.08 0.03 -12.16
CA LEU A 70 -16.84 0.37 -11.46
C LEU A 70 -16.10 1.51 -12.18
N LYS A 71 -15.54 2.43 -11.39
CA LYS A 71 -14.77 3.57 -11.92
C LYS A 71 -13.37 3.59 -11.33
N PHE A 72 -12.38 3.57 -12.21
CA PHE A 72 -11.00 3.79 -11.78
C PHE A 72 -10.72 5.28 -11.51
N ASN A 73 -10.02 5.55 -10.42
CA ASN A 73 -9.46 6.87 -10.18
C ASN A 73 -8.19 7.06 -11.01
N LYS A 74 -8.34 7.62 -12.22
CA LYS A 74 -7.24 7.79 -13.18
C LYS A 74 -6.05 8.58 -12.61
N ALA A 75 -6.29 9.50 -11.67
CA ALA A 75 -5.22 10.27 -11.02
C ALA A 75 -4.33 9.43 -10.08
N LYS A 76 -4.86 8.28 -9.61
CA LYS A 76 -4.12 7.34 -8.74
C LYS A 76 -3.67 6.07 -9.47
N CYS A 77 -4.04 5.89 -10.73
CA CYS A 77 -3.69 4.69 -11.49
C CYS A 77 -2.30 4.82 -12.13
N CYS A 78 -1.36 4.01 -11.70
CA CYS A 78 0.03 4.00 -12.21
C CYS A 78 0.22 2.91 -13.29
N TYR A 79 -0.43 3.05 -14.45
CA TYR A 79 -0.36 2.06 -15.55
C TYR A 79 0.57 2.50 -16.70
N THR A 80 1.04 3.75 -16.70
CA THR A 80 2.00 4.29 -17.67
C THR A 80 3.36 4.55 -17.01
N GLY A 81 4.43 4.67 -17.81
CA GLY A 81 5.77 4.92 -17.31
C GLY A 81 6.31 3.78 -16.43
N SER A 82 7.31 4.07 -15.61
CA SER A 82 8.02 3.10 -14.75
C SER A 82 7.67 3.21 -13.26
N PHE A 83 6.90 4.23 -12.88
CA PHE A 83 6.44 4.41 -11.50
C PHE A 83 5.25 3.50 -11.19
N ARG A 84 5.23 2.92 -10.01
CA ARG A 84 4.12 2.13 -9.47
C ARG A 84 3.88 2.50 -8.01
N GLU A 85 2.63 2.54 -7.60
CA GLU A 85 2.22 2.72 -6.21
C GLU A 85 1.08 1.74 -5.91
N SER A 86 1.17 1.06 -4.79
CA SER A 86 0.07 0.26 -4.23
C SER A 86 0.33 -0.01 -2.75
N CYS A 87 -0.73 0.03 -1.94
CA CYS A 87 -0.70 -0.27 -0.51
C CYS A 87 0.36 0.53 0.27
N GLY A 88 0.68 1.76 -0.19
CA GLY A 88 1.67 2.63 0.43
C GLY A 88 3.12 2.29 0.12
N CYS A 89 3.36 1.39 -0.83
CA CYS A 89 4.67 1.13 -1.41
C CYS A 89 4.81 1.88 -2.73
N ASP A 90 5.82 2.73 -2.83
CA ASP A 90 6.21 3.44 -4.05
C ASP A 90 7.39 2.71 -4.70
N ALA A 91 7.25 2.35 -5.97
CA ALA A 91 8.30 1.65 -6.73
C ALA A 91 8.62 2.35 -8.05
N TYR A 92 9.89 2.41 -8.39
CA TYR A 92 10.37 2.92 -9.69
C TYR A 92 11.34 1.94 -10.34
N LYS A 93 11.03 1.50 -11.54
CA LYS A 93 11.82 0.50 -12.29
C LYS A 93 12.12 -0.78 -11.49
N GLY A 94 11.19 -1.20 -10.63
CA GLY A 94 11.33 -2.41 -9.79
C GLY A 94 12.07 -2.20 -8.46
N HIS A 95 12.53 -0.98 -8.15
CA HIS A 95 13.14 -0.63 -6.88
C HIS A 95 12.12 0.07 -5.99
N ASP A 96 12.09 -0.31 -4.70
CA ASP A 96 11.32 0.40 -3.69
C ASP A 96 11.94 1.78 -3.44
N ILE A 97 11.15 2.83 -3.64
CA ILE A 97 11.50 4.23 -3.41
C ILE A 97 10.61 4.88 -2.36
N SER A 98 9.91 4.06 -1.57
CA SER A 98 8.98 4.53 -0.55
C SER A 98 9.68 5.45 0.45
N SER A 99 9.10 6.63 0.67
CA SER A 99 9.67 7.60 1.60
C SER A 99 9.45 7.18 3.06
N ILE A 100 10.46 7.44 3.89
CA ILE A 100 10.34 7.27 5.35
C ILE A 100 9.55 8.46 5.90
N LYS A 101 8.33 8.19 6.36
CA LYS A 101 7.41 9.22 6.87
C LYS A 101 7.53 9.35 8.39
N ILE A 102 7.67 10.57 8.88
CA ILE A 102 7.56 10.90 10.31
C ILE A 102 6.06 10.92 10.65
N LYS A 103 5.61 9.96 11.47
CA LYS A 103 4.18 9.81 11.82
C LYS A 103 3.75 10.69 12.98
N LYS A 104 4.67 11.04 13.88
CA LYS A 104 4.45 11.88 15.06
C LYS A 104 5.60 12.85 15.25
N LEU A 105 5.33 13.98 15.88
CA LEU A 105 6.35 14.88 16.37
C LEU A 105 7.24 14.17 17.42
N PRO A 106 8.48 14.66 17.63
CA PRO A 106 9.34 14.08 18.64
C PRO A 106 8.70 14.18 20.03
N PRO A 107 8.80 13.15 20.85
CA PRO A 107 8.31 13.19 22.22
C PRO A 107 9.02 14.30 23.00
N THR A 108 8.32 14.97 23.89
CA THR A 108 8.86 16.08 24.71
C THR A 108 9.01 15.70 26.16
N ASN A 109 8.36 14.64 26.63
CA ASN A 109 8.37 14.18 28.02
C ASN A 109 8.25 12.65 28.10
N ARG A 110 8.46 12.09 29.30
CA ARG A 110 8.41 10.64 29.55
C ARG A 110 7.01 10.03 29.56
N THR A 111 5.98 10.84 29.57
CA THR A 111 4.58 10.36 29.57
C THR A 111 4.06 10.08 28.15
N ASP A 112 4.73 10.58 27.10
CA ASP A 112 4.40 10.30 25.70
C ASP A 112 4.96 8.97 25.20
N GLY A 113 4.45 7.86 25.74
CA GLY A 113 4.87 6.50 25.33
C GLY A 113 4.62 6.21 23.86
N GLN A 114 3.55 6.78 23.27
CA GLN A 114 3.27 6.60 21.84
C GLN A 114 4.27 7.35 20.96
N GLY A 115 4.69 8.54 21.35
CA GLY A 115 5.75 9.30 20.70
C GLY A 115 7.07 8.52 20.76
N PHE A 116 7.42 7.96 21.93
CA PHE A 116 8.58 7.10 22.11
C PHE A 116 8.59 5.94 21.10
N VAL A 117 7.54 5.10 21.08
CA VAL A 117 7.45 3.94 20.17
C VAL A 117 7.51 4.38 18.69
N SER A 118 6.85 5.48 18.34
CA SER A 118 6.87 6.01 16.97
C SER A 118 8.26 6.45 16.53
N TRP A 119 9.02 7.10 17.42
CA TRP A 119 10.39 7.57 17.13
C TRP A 119 11.43 6.45 17.17
N MET A 120 11.26 5.45 18.03
CA MET A 120 12.06 4.21 17.96
C MET A 120 11.89 3.50 16.62
N ALA A 121 10.63 3.32 16.19
CA ALA A 121 10.34 2.72 14.89
C ALA A 121 10.87 3.57 13.71
N LEU A 122 10.88 4.91 13.84
CA LEU A 122 11.49 5.82 12.87
C LEU A 122 13.01 5.62 12.82
N ALA A 123 13.71 5.61 13.98
CA ALA A 123 15.15 5.42 14.05
C ALA A 123 15.58 4.09 13.43
N ASN A 124 14.86 3.00 13.72
CA ASN A 124 15.12 1.68 13.14
C ASN A 124 14.96 1.67 11.63
N ARG A 125 13.88 2.27 11.10
CA ARG A 125 13.66 2.36 9.64
C ARG A 125 14.73 3.21 8.95
N LEU A 126 15.13 4.32 9.54
CA LEU A 126 16.20 5.17 9.03
C LEU A 126 17.53 4.40 8.99
N PHE A 127 17.85 3.65 10.04
CA PHE A 127 19.04 2.81 10.09
C PHE A 127 19.05 1.72 9.03
N GLN A 128 17.93 0.98 8.89
CA GLN A 128 17.76 -0.06 7.87
C GLN A 128 17.84 0.48 6.44
N SER A 129 17.47 1.74 6.24
CA SER A 129 17.56 2.45 4.94
C SER A 129 18.88 3.20 4.76
N CYS A 130 19.90 2.90 5.57
CA CYS A 130 21.24 3.48 5.52
C CYS A 130 21.33 5.01 5.81
N TYR A 131 20.29 5.60 6.39
CA TYR A 131 20.31 7.00 6.87
C TYR A 131 20.89 7.09 8.29
N TYR A 132 22.12 6.60 8.50
CA TYR A 132 22.74 6.41 9.81
C TYR A 132 22.79 7.69 10.65
N ARG A 133 23.18 8.82 10.05
CA ARG A 133 23.26 10.12 10.78
C ARG A 133 21.90 10.59 11.28
N THR A 134 20.85 10.39 10.47
CA THR A 134 19.49 10.77 10.85
C THR A 134 18.90 9.79 11.88
N ALA A 135 19.23 8.50 11.77
CA ALA A 135 18.87 7.49 12.76
C ALA A 135 19.50 7.81 14.12
N GLU A 136 20.79 8.14 14.15
CA GLU A 136 21.50 8.57 15.36
C GLU A 136 20.87 9.82 15.98
N TYR A 137 20.51 10.81 15.18
CA TYR A 137 19.80 12.00 15.66
C TYR A 137 18.47 11.62 16.34
N ALA A 138 17.67 10.76 15.69
CA ALA A 138 16.40 10.30 16.26
C ALA A 138 16.61 9.55 17.58
N THR A 139 17.58 8.67 17.64
CA THR A 139 17.98 7.95 18.86
C THR A 139 18.40 8.91 19.98
N LYS A 140 19.28 9.87 19.69
CA LYS A 140 19.73 10.87 20.67
C LYS A 140 18.57 11.72 21.23
N ARG A 141 17.55 12.04 20.43
CA ARG A 141 16.33 12.73 20.89
C ARG A 141 15.57 11.90 21.90
N ILE A 142 15.48 10.59 21.69
CA ILE A 142 14.80 9.66 22.61
C ILE A 142 15.61 9.50 23.91
N THR A 143 16.91 9.23 23.82
CA THR A 143 17.78 9.00 24.98
C THR A 143 17.88 10.20 25.91
N ARG A 144 17.78 11.42 25.39
CA ARG A 144 17.72 12.65 26.24
C ARG A 144 16.53 12.65 27.20
N ILE A 145 15.43 12.00 26.83
CA ILE A 145 14.18 12.01 27.62
C ILE A 145 14.09 10.78 28.51
N TRP A 146 14.39 9.59 27.96
CA TRP A 146 14.20 8.31 28.66
C TRP A 146 15.50 7.74 29.28
N GLY A 147 16.68 8.19 28.88
CA GLY A 147 17.97 7.60 29.23
C GLY A 147 18.40 6.48 28.28
N ALA A 148 19.70 6.17 28.29
CA ALA A 148 20.27 5.15 27.36
C ALA A 148 19.80 3.72 27.66
N SER A 149 19.41 3.43 28.91
CA SER A 149 18.98 2.10 29.35
C SER A 149 17.56 1.69 28.85
N SER A 150 16.85 2.57 28.14
CA SER A 150 15.51 2.30 27.60
C SER A 150 15.48 1.98 26.11
N LEU A 151 16.65 1.76 25.50
CA LEU A 151 16.82 1.45 24.07
C LEU A 151 17.20 -0.01 23.85
#